data_b5061da82c55e1c82fd184f2193ef883
#
_entry.id   b5061da82c55e1c82fd184f2193ef883
#
_cell.length_a   1.000
_cell.length_b   1.000
_cell.length_c   1.000
_cell.angle_alpha   90.00
_cell.angle_beta   90.00
_cell.angle_gamma   90.00
#
_symmetry.space_group_name_H-M   'P 1'
#
loop_
_entity.id
_entity.type
_entity.pdbx_description
1 polymer ?
#
loop_
_entity_poly.entity_id
_entity_poly.type
_entity_poly.pdbx_seq_one_letter_code
_entity_poly.pdbx_strand_id
1 'polypeptide(L)'
;MLARCLSASLQGLEARPVVVEVDLAPGLPGVQLVGLPDKAIQESRERVRSALRNSGFRGPLVRVVINLAPADLRKEGPSFDLPIALALLVASGQLARPQLEGLWCAGELGLDGSLRPCRGVIALAAKAQQHKAQALVVPPENAQEASLIEGLTIRTAANLRTLVEHAQRPSTVARGAHHCRSQRPGQRRSKRRGGSELLPLH
;
A
#
# COMPACT_ATOMS: atom_id res chain seq x y z
N MET A 1 11.32 21.43 1.27
CA MET A 1 10.08 21.22 0.51
C MET A 1 9.26 20.15 1.21
N LEU A 2 8.03 20.46 1.60
CA LEU A 2 7.15 19.56 2.37
C LEU A 2 6.35 18.61 1.47
N ALA A 3 6.36 17.32 1.78
CA ALA A 3 5.52 16.29 1.16
C ALA A 3 4.76 15.49 2.24
N ARG A 4 3.63 14.89 1.85
CA ARG A 4 2.78 14.09 2.75
C ARG A 4 2.40 12.78 2.10
N CYS A 5 2.34 11.72 2.90
CA CYS A 5 1.81 10.42 2.51
C CYS A 5 0.92 9.89 3.62
N LEU A 6 -0.19 9.25 3.25
CA LEU A 6 -1.16 8.73 4.22
C LEU A 6 -0.88 7.25 4.53
N SER A 7 -1.01 6.89 5.80
CA SER A 7 -0.88 5.54 6.32
C SER A 7 -1.75 5.37 7.57
N ALA A 8 -1.58 4.28 8.31
CA ALA A 8 -2.18 4.12 9.61
C ALA A 8 -1.28 3.30 10.55
N SER A 9 -1.46 3.51 11.84
CA SER A 9 -0.88 2.70 12.92
C SER A 9 -1.96 1.83 13.55
N LEU A 10 -1.63 0.58 13.83
CA LEU A 10 -2.50 -0.30 14.59
C LEU A 10 -2.49 0.08 16.08
N GLN A 11 -3.69 0.12 16.66
CA GLN A 11 -3.90 0.24 18.10
C GLN A 11 -4.85 -0.90 18.52
N GLY A 12 -4.26 -1.99 18.97
CA GLY A 12 -5.02 -3.25 19.14
C GLY A 12 -5.54 -3.76 17.78
N LEU A 13 -6.85 -3.80 17.61
CA LEU A 13 -7.50 -4.23 16.35
C LEU A 13 -7.91 -3.07 15.44
N GLU A 14 -7.79 -1.82 15.90
CA GLU A 14 -8.15 -0.65 15.13
C GLU A 14 -6.95 0.00 14.44
N ALA A 15 -7.17 0.49 13.22
CA ALA A 15 -6.21 1.35 12.55
C ALA A 15 -6.52 2.82 12.83
N ARG A 16 -5.50 3.57 13.23
CA ARG A 16 -5.57 5.03 13.43
C ARG A 16 -4.81 5.73 12.32
N PRO A 17 -5.41 6.72 11.64
CA PRO A 17 -4.75 7.43 10.55
C PRO A 17 -3.44 8.07 11.00
N VAL A 18 -2.42 7.98 10.16
CA VAL A 18 -1.13 8.63 10.34
C VAL A 18 -0.76 9.36 9.07
N VAL A 19 -0.43 10.63 9.20
CA VAL A 19 0.14 11.42 8.12
C VAL A 19 1.65 11.40 8.27
N VAL A 20 2.33 10.84 7.29
CA VAL A 20 3.79 10.89 7.19
C VAL A 20 4.15 12.17 6.44
N GLU A 21 4.74 13.11 7.15
CA GLU A 21 5.19 14.38 6.60
C GLU A 21 6.72 14.37 6.48
N VAL A 22 7.24 14.75 5.32
CA VAL A 22 8.67 14.86 5.08
C VAL A 22 9.01 16.26 4.62
N ASP A 23 9.88 16.93 5.36
CA ASP A 23 10.39 18.25 4.99
C ASP A 23 11.91 18.20 4.74
N LEU A 24 12.30 18.76 3.60
CA LEU A 24 13.70 18.95 3.21
C LEU A 24 14.09 20.41 3.46
N ALA A 25 15.00 20.64 4.39
CA ALA A 25 15.47 21.95 4.80
C ALA A 25 16.97 22.12 4.52
N PRO A 26 17.46 23.36 4.30
CA PRO A 26 18.89 23.63 4.24
C PRO A 26 19.58 23.22 5.54
N GLY A 27 20.82 22.75 5.46
CA GLY A 27 21.63 22.37 6.60
C GLY A 27 22.46 21.12 6.35
N LEU A 28 23.18 20.70 7.39
CA LEU A 28 24.00 19.50 7.34
C LEU A 28 23.11 18.26 7.09
N PRO A 29 23.54 17.35 6.20
CA PRO A 29 22.82 16.12 5.93
C PRO A 29 22.56 15.33 7.20
N GLY A 30 21.29 14.95 7.39
CA GLY A 30 20.85 14.17 8.55
C GLY A 30 19.36 13.92 8.49
N VAL A 31 18.92 12.84 9.12
CA VAL A 31 17.50 12.45 9.19
C VAL A 31 17.04 12.51 10.63
N GLN A 32 16.07 13.35 10.91
CA GLN A 32 15.39 13.45 12.20
C GLN A 32 13.98 12.88 12.07
N LEU A 33 13.61 11.97 12.96
CA LEU A 33 12.29 11.33 12.99
C LEU A 33 11.59 11.72 14.29
N VAL A 34 10.37 12.27 14.16
CA VAL A 34 9.55 12.74 15.28
C VAL A 34 8.12 12.18 15.21
N GLY A 35 7.33 12.30 16.27
CA GLY A 35 5.96 11.82 16.32
C GLY A 35 5.81 10.45 16.99
N LEU A 36 6.57 10.19 18.08
CA LEU A 36 6.53 8.98 18.90
C LEU A 36 6.74 7.66 18.09
N PRO A 37 7.80 7.56 17.26
CA PRO A 37 8.13 6.31 16.60
C PRO A 37 8.68 5.29 17.60
N ASP A 38 8.37 4.01 17.41
CA ASP A 38 9.04 2.92 18.10
C ASP A 38 10.46 2.67 17.55
N LYS A 39 11.17 1.68 18.12
CA LYS A 39 12.51 1.33 17.67
C LYS A 39 12.53 0.86 16.22
N ALA A 40 11.54 0.07 15.78
CA ALA A 40 11.47 -0.44 14.41
C ALA A 40 11.34 0.69 13.37
N ILE A 41 10.55 1.73 13.69
CA ILE A 41 10.41 2.91 12.85
C ILE A 41 11.69 3.78 12.90
N GLN A 42 12.37 3.86 14.04
CA GLN A 42 13.67 4.57 14.11
C GLN A 42 14.71 3.93 13.19
N GLU A 43 14.70 2.60 13.06
CA GLU A 43 15.54 1.85 12.14
C GLU A 43 15.14 2.02 10.66
N SER A 44 13.92 2.46 10.36
CA SER A 44 13.44 2.76 9.00
C SER A 44 14.35 3.72 8.25
N ARG A 45 15.03 4.65 8.94
CA ARG A 45 15.96 5.60 8.32
C ARG A 45 17.00 4.91 7.45
N GLU A 46 17.61 3.85 7.99
CA GLU A 46 18.67 3.10 7.30
C GLU A 46 18.09 2.20 6.20
N ARG A 47 16.94 1.54 6.47
CA ARG A 47 16.26 0.71 5.47
C ARG A 47 15.82 1.54 4.28
N VAL A 48 15.10 2.64 4.51
CA VAL A 48 14.61 3.54 3.46
C VAL A 48 15.76 4.14 2.66
N ARG A 49 16.84 4.60 3.32
CA ARG A 49 18.01 5.15 2.64
C ARG A 49 18.66 4.13 1.69
N SER A 50 18.83 2.90 2.17
CA SER A 50 19.40 1.81 1.35
C SER A 50 18.47 1.40 0.22
N ALA A 51 17.17 1.24 0.51
CA ALA A 51 16.15 0.91 -0.48
C ALA A 51 16.08 1.94 -1.61
N LEU A 52 16.06 3.24 -1.29
CA LEU A 52 16.09 4.31 -2.29
C LEU A 52 17.32 4.20 -3.19
N ARG A 53 18.51 4.12 -2.60
CA ARG A 53 19.76 4.00 -3.36
C ARG A 53 19.79 2.77 -4.26
N ASN A 54 19.43 1.60 -3.73
CA ASN A 54 19.45 0.34 -4.46
C ASN A 54 18.31 0.24 -5.50
N SER A 55 17.27 1.05 -5.36
CA SER A 55 16.22 1.24 -6.38
C SER A 55 16.59 2.27 -7.46
N GLY A 56 17.80 2.89 -7.39
CA GLY A 56 18.27 3.87 -8.38
C GLY A 56 17.82 5.31 -8.12
N PHE A 57 17.26 5.60 -6.93
CA PHE A 57 16.88 6.95 -6.53
C PHE A 57 18.00 7.64 -5.76
N ARG A 58 18.02 8.97 -5.83
CA ARG A 58 18.99 9.78 -5.09
C ARG A 58 18.46 10.04 -3.67
N GLY A 59 19.26 9.71 -2.66
CA GLY A 59 19.00 10.15 -1.30
C GLY A 59 19.20 11.66 -1.15
N PRO A 60 18.42 12.35 -0.29
CA PRO A 60 18.61 13.77 -0.04
C PRO A 60 19.96 14.03 0.66
N LEU A 61 20.71 15.01 0.14
CA LEU A 61 21.98 15.48 0.71
C LEU A 61 21.78 16.74 1.55
N VAL A 62 20.64 16.83 2.25
CA VAL A 62 20.22 17.97 3.06
C VAL A 62 19.64 17.47 4.38
N ARG A 63 19.29 18.38 5.26
CA ARG A 63 18.55 18.03 6.48
C ARG A 63 17.16 17.54 6.13
N VAL A 64 16.79 16.36 6.65
CA VAL A 64 15.46 15.74 6.48
C VAL A 64 14.78 15.68 7.83
N VAL A 65 13.56 16.19 7.92
CA VAL A 65 12.68 16.00 9.07
C VAL A 65 11.50 15.15 8.63
N ILE A 66 11.28 14.02 9.31
CA ILE A 66 10.15 13.12 9.10
C ILE A 66 9.27 13.21 10.33
N ASN A 67 8.04 13.65 10.16
CA ASN A 67 7.05 13.72 11.23
C ASN A 67 5.94 12.71 10.98
N LEU A 68 5.62 11.91 12.01
CA LEU A 68 4.50 10.97 12.01
C LEU A 68 3.35 11.57 12.83
N ALA A 69 2.42 12.26 12.18
CA ALA A 69 1.30 12.91 12.83
C ALA A 69 0.08 11.97 12.99
N PRO A 70 -0.67 12.03 14.09
CA PRO A 70 -0.54 12.96 15.22
C PRO A 70 0.55 12.55 16.21
N ALA A 71 1.09 13.51 16.96
CA ALA A 71 2.24 13.28 17.86
C ALA A 71 1.88 12.55 19.17
N ASP A 72 0.61 12.52 19.56
CA ASP A 72 0.10 11.86 20.77
C ASP A 72 -0.13 10.35 20.57
N LEU A 73 -0.15 9.90 19.31
CA LEU A 73 -0.33 8.49 18.96
C LEU A 73 1.04 7.80 18.83
N ARG A 74 1.28 6.74 19.58
CA ARG A 74 2.44 5.87 19.38
C ARG A 74 2.32 5.08 18.10
N LYS A 75 3.36 5.08 17.27
CA LYS A 75 3.43 4.33 16.02
C LYS A 75 4.37 3.17 16.17
N GLU A 76 3.96 2.01 15.67
CA GLU A 76 4.69 0.76 15.86
C GLU A 76 4.85 0.01 14.52
N GLY A 77 5.99 -0.67 14.40
CA GLY A 77 6.29 -1.58 13.31
C GLY A 77 6.86 -0.93 12.05
N PRO A 78 7.39 -1.75 11.13
CA PRO A 78 8.13 -1.29 9.95
C PRO A 78 7.22 -0.86 8.78
N SER A 79 5.90 -0.91 8.92
CA SER A 79 4.94 -0.59 7.84
C SER A 79 5.04 0.83 7.31
N PHE A 80 5.76 1.71 8.02
CA PHE A 80 5.98 3.10 7.63
C PHE A 80 7.15 3.30 6.66
N ASP A 81 7.94 2.27 6.35
CA ASP A 81 9.07 2.40 5.42
C ASP A 81 8.61 2.90 4.05
N LEU A 82 7.56 2.28 3.50
CA LEU A 82 7.01 2.65 2.19
C LEU A 82 6.46 4.09 2.17
N PRO A 83 5.56 4.52 3.07
CA PRO A 83 5.08 5.90 3.09
C PRO A 83 6.20 6.93 3.30
N ILE A 84 7.22 6.63 4.10
CA ILE A 84 8.38 7.50 4.29
C ILE A 84 9.17 7.62 2.96
N ALA A 85 9.44 6.51 2.27
CA ALA A 85 10.16 6.50 1.00
C ALA A 85 9.42 7.32 -0.07
N LEU A 86 8.11 7.12 -0.22
CA LEU A 86 7.30 7.85 -1.19
C LEU A 86 7.25 9.35 -0.89
N ALA A 87 7.07 9.73 0.38
CA ALA A 87 7.10 11.14 0.79
C ALA A 87 8.47 11.77 0.54
N LEU A 88 9.58 11.05 0.76
CA LEU A 88 10.94 11.49 0.45
C LEU A 88 11.12 11.71 -1.06
N LEU A 89 10.63 10.81 -1.90
CA LEU A 89 10.71 10.94 -3.36
C LEU A 89 9.95 12.17 -3.87
N VAL A 90 8.78 12.46 -3.28
CA VAL A 90 8.03 13.67 -3.62
C VAL A 90 8.73 14.93 -3.10
N ALA A 91 9.21 14.93 -1.85
CA ALA A 91 9.92 16.06 -1.29
C ALA A 91 11.21 16.40 -2.06
N SER A 92 11.89 15.39 -2.62
CA SER A 92 13.10 15.54 -3.43
C SER A 92 12.82 15.78 -4.93
N GLY A 93 11.57 15.86 -5.35
CA GLY A 93 11.16 16.10 -6.74
C GLY A 93 11.39 14.91 -7.69
N GLN A 94 11.64 13.71 -7.16
CA GLN A 94 11.81 12.49 -7.96
C GLN A 94 10.48 11.79 -8.26
N LEU A 95 9.43 12.13 -7.53
CA LEU A 95 8.05 11.74 -7.78
C LEU A 95 7.17 12.98 -7.70
N ALA A 96 6.23 13.14 -8.62
CA ALA A 96 5.36 14.31 -8.61
C ALA A 96 4.29 14.20 -7.52
N ARG A 97 3.96 15.31 -6.86
CA ARG A 97 3.01 15.36 -5.74
C ARG A 97 1.64 14.73 -6.06
N PRO A 98 1.01 14.97 -7.23
CA PRO A 98 -0.29 14.39 -7.55
C PRO A 98 -0.34 12.86 -7.50
N GLN A 99 0.80 12.16 -7.65
CA GLN A 99 0.83 10.70 -7.56
C GLN A 99 0.59 10.16 -6.14
N LEU A 100 0.72 10.99 -5.09
CA LEU A 100 0.40 10.61 -3.71
C LEU A 100 -0.97 11.11 -3.24
N GLU A 101 -1.62 12.00 -3.98
CA GLU A 101 -2.92 12.53 -3.58
C GLU A 101 -3.97 11.42 -3.49
N GLY A 102 -4.64 11.32 -2.34
CA GLY A 102 -5.64 10.29 -2.10
C GLY A 102 -5.11 8.86 -1.96
N LEU A 103 -3.78 8.65 -2.04
CA LEU A 103 -3.18 7.35 -1.80
C LEU A 103 -2.90 7.13 -0.31
N TRP A 104 -3.26 5.95 0.15
CA TRP A 104 -2.78 5.38 1.40
C TRP A 104 -1.76 4.29 1.07
N CYS A 105 -0.78 4.11 1.93
CA CYS A 105 0.19 3.04 1.72
C CYS A 105 0.74 2.50 3.02
N ALA A 106 1.12 1.23 3.00
CA ALA A 106 1.87 0.55 4.05
C ALA A 106 2.74 -0.55 3.46
N GLY A 107 3.90 -0.77 4.05
CA GLY A 107 4.82 -1.83 3.66
C GLY A 107 6.19 -1.62 4.28
N GLU A 108 6.85 -2.72 4.63
CA GLU A 108 8.25 -2.71 4.98
C GLU A 108 9.10 -2.71 3.71
N LEU A 109 10.27 -2.09 3.74
CA LEU A 109 11.23 -2.11 2.65
C LEU A 109 12.43 -2.99 2.98
N GLY A 110 12.76 -3.90 2.08
CA GLY A 110 14.06 -4.53 2.05
C GLY A 110 15.14 -3.52 1.66
N LEU A 111 16.40 -3.78 2.03
CA LEU A 111 17.53 -2.93 1.65
C LEU A 111 17.73 -2.83 0.13
N ASP A 112 17.25 -3.83 -0.62
CA ASP A 112 17.25 -3.91 -2.09
C ASP A 112 16.06 -3.16 -2.73
N GLY A 113 15.16 -2.60 -1.91
CA GLY A 113 13.95 -1.91 -2.35
C GLY A 113 12.75 -2.83 -2.57
N SER A 114 12.84 -4.13 -2.25
CA SER A 114 11.69 -5.04 -2.26
C SER A 114 10.63 -4.58 -1.26
N LEU A 115 9.35 -4.72 -1.61
CA LEU A 115 8.23 -4.52 -0.69
C LEU A 115 7.99 -5.82 0.08
N ARG A 116 7.99 -5.73 1.42
CA ARG A 116 7.76 -6.85 2.32
C ARG A 116 6.43 -6.71 3.05
N PRO A 117 5.75 -7.83 3.32
CA PRO A 117 4.44 -7.82 3.95
C PRO A 117 4.48 -7.18 5.35
N CYS A 118 3.38 -6.54 5.70
CA CYS A 118 3.15 -5.99 7.03
C CYS A 118 1.85 -6.54 7.63
N ARG A 119 1.70 -6.38 8.95
CA ARG A 119 0.55 -6.90 9.69
C ARG A 119 -0.60 -5.90 9.71
N GLY A 120 -1.84 -6.42 9.79
CA GLY A 120 -3.04 -5.64 10.03
C GLY A 120 -3.49 -4.81 8.85
N VAL A 121 -3.16 -5.24 7.64
CA VAL A 121 -3.53 -4.54 6.42
C VAL A 121 -5.04 -4.46 6.23
N ILE A 122 -5.82 -5.44 6.73
CA ILE A 122 -7.28 -5.38 6.69
C ILE A 122 -7.83 -4.19 7.48
N ALA A 123 -7.31 -3.91 8.68
CA ALA A 123 -7.73 -2.77 9.49
C ALA A 123 -7.35 -1.44 8.82
N LEU A 124 -6.14 -1.39 8.21
CA LEU A 124 -5.68 -0.24 7.45
C LEU A 124 -6.54 -0.01 6.20
N ALA A 125 -6.88 -1.07 5.46
CA ALA A 125 -7.76 -1.01 4.30
C ALA A 125 -9.16 -0.50 4.67
N ALA A 126 -9.74 -1.01 5.75
CA ALA A 126 -11.02 -0.53 6.26
C ALA A 126 -10.96 0.96 6.63
N LYS A 127 -9.87 1.40 7.26
CA LYS A 127 -9.68 2.81 7.61
C LYS A 127 -9.49 3.69 6.37
N ALA A 128 -8.70 3.25 5.40
CA ALA A 128 -8.51 3.95 4.12
C ALA A 128 -9.84 4.11 3.36
N GLN A 129 -10.67 3.05 3.32
CA GLN A 129 -11.98 3.08 2.72
C GLN A 129 -12.93 4.07 3.42
N GLN A 130 -12.97 4.08 4.77
CA GLN A 130 -13.73 5.06 5.57
C GLN A 130 -13.34 6.51 5.25
N HIS A 131 -12.06 6.75 4.98
CA HIS A 131 -11.51 8.06 4.58
C HIS A 131 -11.61 8.34 3.09
N LYS A 132 -12.34 7.51 2.33
CA LYS A 132 -12.55 7.67 0.88
C LYS A 132 -11.24 7.74 0.09
N ALA A 133 -10.25 6.93 0.49
CA ALA A 133 -8.99 6.83 -0.23
C ALA A 133 -9.24 6.45 -1.70
N GLN A 134 -8.49 7.05 -2.61
CA GLN A 134 -8.53 6.67 -4.03
C GLN A 134 -7.95 5.27 -4.26
N ALA A 135 -6.91 4.94 -3.53
CA ALA A 135 -6.32 3.61 -3.55
C ALA A 135 -5.48 3.36 -2.28
N LEU A 136 -5.26 2.08 -1.99
CA LEU A 136 -4.31 1.61 -0.99
C LEU A 136 -3.19 0.84 -1.69
N VAL A 137 -1.95 1.24 -1.42
CA VAL A 137 -0.74 0.58 -1.92
C VAL A 137 -0.19 -0.32 -0.82
N VAL A 138 -0.05 -1.62 -1.12
CA VAL A 138 0.47 -2.63 -0.20
C VAL A 138 1.41 -3.59 -0.92
N PRO A 139 2.26 -4.33 -0.19
CA PRO A 139 3.01 -5.45 -0.75
C PRO A 139 2.10 -6.49 -1.42
N PRO A 140 2.58 -7.22 -2.43
CA PRO A 140 1.78 -8.22 -3.15
C PRO A 140 1.17 -9.28 -2.23
N GLU A 141 1.88 -9.71 -1.20
CA GLU A 141 1.45 -10.72 -0.23
C GLU A 141 0.26 -10.24 0.62
N ASN A 142 0.11 -8.94 0.79
CA ASN A 142 -1.03 -8.35 1.51
C ASN A 142 -2.24 -8.05 0.62
N ALA A 143 -2.12 -8.22 -0.69
CA ALA A 143 -3.19 -7.84 -1.63
C ALA A 143 -4.51 -8.58 -1.37
N GLN A 144 -4.43 -9.88 -1.11
CA GLN A 144 -5.60 -10.71 -0.83
C GLN A 144 -6.33 -10.24 0.44
N GLU A 145 -5.58 -10.00 1.53
CA GLU A 145 -6.12 -9.47 2.78
C GLU A 145 -6.79 -8.10 2.57
N ALA A 146 -6.11 -7.18 1.89
CA ALA A 146 -6.64 -5.85 1.61
C ALA A 146 -7.90 -5.87 0.74
N SER A 147 -7.99 -6.81 -0.21
CA SER A 147 -9.12 -6.94 -1.13
C SER A 147 -10.42 -7.44 -0.48
N LEU A 148 -10.37 -7.87 0.77
CA LEU A 148 -11.57 -8.20 1.55
C LEU A 148 -12.42 -6.95 1.85
N ILE A 149 -11.84 -5.77 1.76
CA ILE A 149 -12.57 -4.50 1.94
C ILE A 149 -13.10 -4.03 0.59
N GLU A 150 -14.41 -4.15 0.42
CA GLU A 150 -15.09 -3.75 -0.81
C GLU A 150 -15.04 -2.22 -1.02
N GLY A 151 -15.02 -1.80 -2.28
CA GLY A 151 -15.06 -0.37 -2.66
C GLY A 151 -13.72 0.37 -2.53
N LEU A 152 -12.63 -0.32 -2.19
CA LEU A 152 -11.29 0.25 -2.14
C LEU A 152 -10.43 -0.33 -3.29
N THR A 153 -9.78 0.54 -4.05
CA THR A 153 -8.82 0.13 -5.07
C THR A 153 -7.51 -0.29 -4.40
N ILE A 154 -7.09 -1.55 -4.60
CA ILE A 154 -5.82 -2.05 -4.11
C ILE A 154 -4.79 -2.01 -5.24
N ARG A 155 -3.62 -1.44 -4.94
CA ARG A 155 -2.46 -1.41 -5.84
C ARG A 155 -1.29 -2.12 -5.19
N THR A 156 -0.54 -2.87 -5.98
CA THR A 156 0.64 -3.61 -5.51
C THR A 156 1.84 -3.38 -6.41
N ALA A 157 3.02 -3.53 -5.85
CA ALA A 157 4.27 -3.60 -6.59
C ALA A 157 5.27 -4.48 -5.83
N ALA A 158 6.08 -5.24 -6.53
CA ALA A 158 7.08 -6.11 -5.91
C ALA A 158 8.23 -5.30 -5.27
N ASN A 159 8.50 -4.09 -5.77
CA ASN A 159 9.58 -3.24 -5.29
C ASN A 159 9.27 -1.75 -5.51
N LEU A 160 10.06 -0.91 -4.85
CA LEU A 160 9.90 0.55 -4.88
C LEU A 160 10.09 1.13 -6.29
N ARG A 161 11.03 0.61 -7.08
CA ARG A 161 11.26 1.07 -8.46
C ARG A 161 10.03 0.88 -9.32
N THR A 162 9.50 -0.34 -9.37
CA THR A 162 8.30 -0.67 -10.14
C THR A 162 7.09 0.15 -9.71
N LEU A 163 6.94 0.40 -8.40
CA LEU A 163 5.86 1.23 -7.88
C LEU A 163 5.94 2.67 -8.42
N VAL A 164 7.12 3.27 -8.39
CA VAL A 164 7.34 4.65 -8.87
C VAL A 164 7.18 4.73 -10.38
N GLU A 165 7.70 3.76 -11.14
CA GLU A 165 7.51 3.69 -12.60
C GLU A 165 6.02 3.60 -12.97
N HIS A 166 5.23 2.79 -12.25
CA HIS A 166 3.78 2.72 -12.45
C HIS A 166 3.08 4.04 -12.12
N ALA A 167 3.50 4.72 -11.05
CA ALA A 167 2.92 6.01 -10.68
C ALA A 167 3.24 7.11 -11.68
N GLN A 168 4.40 7.06 -12.34
CA GLN A 168 4.83 8.05 -13.34
C GLN A 168 4.25 7.83 -14.73
N ARG A 169 3.72 6.65 -15.03
CA ARG A 169 3.04 6.42 -16.30
C ARG A 169 1.77 7.25 -16.37
N PRO A 170 1.52 8.02 -17.44
CA PRO A 170 0.24 8.68 -17.61
C PRO A 170 -0.84 7.61 -17.57
N SER A 171 -1.84 7.79 -16.72
CA SER A 171 -3.00 6.89 -16.62
C SER A 171 -3.77 6.96 -17.93
N THR A 172 -3.43 6.07 -18.87
CA THR A 172 -4.37 5.65 -19.91
C THR A 172 -5.47 4.93 -19.16
N VAL A 173 -6.60 5.61 -19.03
CA VAL A 173 -7.80 5.16 -18.32
C VAL A 173 -8.20 3.78 -18.83
N ALA A 174 -7.86 2.75 -18.08
CA ALA A 174 -8.58 1.48 -18.12
C ALA A 174 -9.10 1.24 -16.70
N ARG A 175 -10.32 1.67 -16.44
CA ARG A 175 -11.14 1.17 -15.34
C ARG A 175 -11.45 -0.29 -15.65
N GLY A 176 -10.50 -1.17 -15.43
CA GLY A 176 -10.66 -2.61 -15.42
C GLY A 176 -11.09 -3.04 -14.03
N ALA A 177 -12.38 -3.05 -13.75
CA ALA A 177 -12.90 -3.77 -12.62
C ALA A 177 -12.59 -5.25 -12.84
N HIS A 178 -11.58 -5.78 -12.16
CA HIS A 178 -11.45 -7.21 -12.00
C HIS A 178 -12.55 -7.68 -11.05
N HIS A 179 -13.74 -7.90 -11.62
CA HIS A 179 -14.78 -8.74 -11.04
C HIS A 179 -14.22 -10.15 -11.02
N CYS A 180 -13.77 -10.60 -9.87
CA CYS A 180 -13.57 -12.02 -9.62
C CYS A 180 -14.96 -12.69 -9.67
N ARG A 181 -15.34 -13.20 -10.84
CA ARG A 181 -16.54 -14.05 -10.96
C ARG A 181 -16.27 -15.32 -10.17
N SER A 182 -16.91 -15.41 -9.01
CA SER A 182 -17.10 -16.66 -8.31
C SER A 182 -17.87 -17.62 -9.26
N GLN A 183 -17.18 -18.60 -9.82
CA GLN A 183 -17.81 -19.72 -10.51
C GLN A 183 -18.58 -20.52 -9.46
N ARG A 184 -19.91 -20.40 -9.46
CA ARG A 184 -20.78 -21.35 -8.77
C ARG A 184 -20.68 -22.69 -9.50
N PRO A 185 -20.49 -23.83 -8.80
CA PRO A 185 -20.51 -25.14 -9.42
C PRO A 185 -21.91 -25.39 -10.02
N GLY A 186 -21.95 -25.73 -11.32
CA GLY A 186 -23.16 -25.98 -12.05
C GLY A 186 -23.94 -27.14 -11.48
N GLN A 187 -25.23 -26.91 -11.21
CA GLN A 187 -26.24 -27.95 -11.01
C GLN A 187 -26.34 -28.81 -12.29
N ARG A 188 -25.97 -30.07 -12.17
CA ARG A 188 -26.26 -31.09 -13.17
C ARG A 188 -27.76 -31.30 -13.23
N ARG A 189 -28.42 -30.81 -14.28
CA ARG A 189 -29.78 -31.22 -14.67
C ARG A 189 -29.69 -32.65 -15.20
N SER A 190 -30.28 -33.60 -14.47
CA SER A 190 -30.59 -34.93 -14.96
C SER A 190 -31.69 -34.81 -16.00
N LYS A 191 -31.38 -35.10 -17.26
CA LYS A 191 -32.36 -35.34 -18.31
C LYS A 191 -32.93 -36.75 -18.10
N ARG A 192 -34.16 -36.82 -17.57
CA ARG A 192 -35.00 -38.01 -17.77
C ARG A 192 -35.38 -38.07 -19.23
N ARG A 193 -34.92 -39.11 -19.95
CA ARG A 193 -35.48 -39.53 -21.20
C ARG A 193 -36.65 -40.47 -20.90
N GLY A 194 -37.85 -40.05 -21.21
CA GLY A 194 -38.97 -40.91 -21.41
C GLY A 194 -38.83 -41.60 -22.78
N GLY A 195 -39.01 -42.84 -22.80
CA GLY A 195 -39.17 -43.67 -24.00
C GLY A 195 -40.19 -44.73 -23.69
N SER A 196 -41.41 -44.50 -24.13
CA SER A 196 -42.48 -45.47 -24.28
C SER A 196 -42.23 -46.32 -25.50
N GLU A 197 -42.49 -47.63 -25.39
CA GLU A 197 -42.98 -48.54 -26.44
C GLU A 197 -43.32 -49.87 -25.77
N LEU A 198 -44.58 -50.16 -25.66
CA LEU A 198 -45.46 -50.95 -26.47
C LEU A 198 -45.00 -52.40 -26.62
N LEU A 199 -45.77 -53.26 -25.91
CA LEU A 199 -46.39 -54.55 -26.14
C LEU A 199 -46.11 -55.25 -27.53
N PRO A 200 -46.30 -56.62 -27.75
CA PRO A 200 -47.37 -57.45 -27.17
C PRO A 200 -47.03 -58.95 -26.87
N LEU A 201 -47.95 -59.61 -26.15
CA LEU A 201 -48.56 -60.97 -26.33
C LEU A 201 -47.61 -62.21 -26.46
N HIS A 202 -47.62 -63.08 -25.46
CA HIS A 202 -48.35 -64.34 -25.39
C HIS A 202 -48.31 -64.84 -23.93
#